data_3b58ccaa8ea13d788396a580812cf8a4
#
_entry.id   3b58ccaa8ea13d788396a580812cf8a4
#
_cell.length_a   1.000
_cell.length_b   1.000
_cell.length_c   1.000
_cell.angle_alpha   90.00
_cell.angle_beta   90.00
_cell.angle_gamma   90.00
#
_symmetry.space_group_name_H-M   'P 1'
#
loop_
_entity.id
_entity.type
_entity.pdbx_description
1 polymer ?
#
loop_
_entity_poly.entity_id
_entity_poly.type
_entity_poly.pdbx_seq_one_letter_code
_entity_poly.pdbx_strand_id
1 'polypeptide(L)'
;MRKITVTLLLILLTFTIANSQKPVPRRQIAAQVKAEFLHAWRGYKKYAWGHDDLRPLSKTHHDWYAQPLLMTPVDALDTMVLMGLKNEAATTKRYIIDNLSFDKDIYVQNFEVTIRLLGGLLSAYQLTGDKRLLALAEDLGNRLQHVFNSPTGLPYRYVNLKTGKVRGQVSNPAETGTLLIEFGTLSKLTGKRVFYDKAKRALVETYNRRSPLGLVGTRINVETGAWTNTDSHISAEIDSYYEYLLKSWLLFGDADCMRMWLQSFAAINKYLADETKGTVPSELWYGHADMSTGRRTATTYGALDAFFPAVLALSGDLNRAKRLQASSMVMWMKHGVEPEEMDYRTGEVKSAGYPLRPEIVESTYYLYHYTKDP
;
A
#
# COMPACT_ATOMS: atom_id res chain seq x y z
N MET A 1 26.46 12.49 81.40
CA MET A 1 25.90 11.41 80.53
C MET A 1 25.50 12.06 79.21
N ARG A 2 26.34 11.94 78.17
CA ARG A 2 26.06 12.48 76.83
C ARG A 2 25.44 11.36 76.01
N LYS A 3 24.19 11.60 75.54
CA LYS A 3 23.53 10.69 74.57
C LYS A 3 24.08 10.96 73.19
N ILE A 4 24.69 9.95 72.53
CA ILE A 4 25.11 9.98 71.14
C ILE A 4 23.95 9.47 70.34
N THR A 5 23.40 10.37 69.51
CA THR A 5 22.34 10.01 68.51
C THR A 5 23.04 9.60 67.22
N VAL A 6 22.95 8.33 66.87
CA VAL A 6 23.43 7.82 65.61
C VAL A 6 22.35 8.00 64.55
N THR A 7 22.58 8.90 63.58
CA THR A 7 21.71 9.10 62.45
C THR A 7 22.12 8.15 61.33
N LEU A 8 21.30 7.13 61.06
CA LEU A 8 21.48 6.21 59.94
C LEU A 8 21.08 6.87 58.64
N LEU A 9 22.03 7.15 57.78
CA LEU A 9 21.77 7.66 56.42
C LEU A 9 21.51 6.47 55.48
N LEU A 10 20.23 6.26 55.13
CA LEU A 10 19.84 5.27 54.15
C LEU A 10 20.10 5.86 52.74
N ILE A 11 21.16 5.44 52.09
CA ILE A 11 21.38 5.74 50.66
C ILE A 11 20.53 4.77 49.85
N LEU A 12 19.42 5.23 49.32
CA LEU A 12 18.65 4.53 48.29
C LEU A 12 19.44 4.61 46.97
N LEU A 13 20.16 3.56 46.64
CA LEU A 13 20.68 3.34 45.28
C LEU A 13 19.50 2.89 44.42
N THR A 14 18.88 3.82 43.68
CA THR A 14 18.01 3.48 42.57
C THR A 14 18.88 2.94 41.42
N PHE A 15 18.96 1.64 41.31
CA PHE A 15 19.46 1.00 40.10
C PHE A 15 18.41 1.22 39.02
N THR A 16 18.59 2.24 38.20
CA THR A 16 17.95 2.29 36.85
C THR A 16 18.60 1.16 36.05
N ILE A 17 17.89 0.03 35.96
CA ILE A 17 18.20 -0.98 34.95
C ILE A 17 17.88 -0.32 33.59
N ALA A 18 18.88 0.32 33.03
CA ALA A 18 18.86 0.63 31.61
C ALA A 18 18.82 -0.73 30.90
N ASN A 19 17.65 -1.12 30.41
CA ASN A 19 17.54 -2.21 29.45
C ASN A 19 18.33 -1.79 28.22
N SER A 20 19.62 -2.07 28.21
CA SER A 20 20.42 -1.94 27.01
C SER A 20 19.95 -3.04 26.07
N GLN A 21 19.00 -2.72 25.19
CA GLN A 21 18.66 -3.60 24.09
C GLN A 21 19.95 -3.96 23.36
N LYS A 22 20.21 -5.26 23.25
CA LYS A 22 21.38 -5.72 22.49
C LYS A 22 21.33 -5.11 21.10
N PRO A 23 22.45 -4.56 20.59
CA PRO A 23 22.45 -3.95 19.26
C PRO A 23 21.92 -4.95 18.23
N VAL A 24 20.89 -4.56 17.48
CA VAL A 24 20.31 -5.39 16.43
C VAL A 24 21.41 -5.71 15.42
N PRO A 25 21.71 -6.98 15.11
CA PRO A 25 22.76 -7.36 14.19
C PRO A 25 22.35 -7.10 12.73
N ARG A 26 22.26 -5.82 12.36
CA ARG A 26 21.68 -5.34 11.08
C ARG A 26 22.25 -6.05 9.85
N ARG A 27 23.58 -6.26 9.80
CA ARG A 27 24.22 -6.96 8.66
C ARG A 27 23.79 -8.42 8.56
N GLN A 28 23.65 -9.09 9.70
CA GLN A 28 23.20 -10.48 9.73
C GLN A 28 21.75 -10.60 9.30
N ILE A 29 20.86 -9.72 9.80
CA ILE A 29 19.45 -9.69 9.42
C ILE A 29 19.30 -9.37 7.93
N ALA A 30 20.01 -8.37 7.42
CA ALA A 30 20.01 -8.06 5.99
C ALA A 30 20.46 -9.23 5.12
N ALA A 31 21.47 -9.99 5.57
CA ALA A 31 21.90 -11.20 4.87
C ALA A 31 20.86 -12.31 4.90
N GLN A 32 20.16 -12.49 6.02
CA GLN A 32 19.05 -13.45 6.14
C GLN A 32 17.88 -13.06 5.23
N VAL A 33 17.44 -11.79 5.24
CA VAL A 33 16.36 -11.30 4.35
C VAL A 33 16.73 -11.53 2.88
N LYS A 34 17.98 -11.25 2.50
CA LYS A 34 18.47 -11.54 1.14
C LYS A 34 18.46 -13.03 0.82
N ALA A 35 18.81 -13.88 1.77
CA ALA A 35 18.80 -15.35 1.58
C ALA A 35 17.37 -15.87 1.37
N GLU A 36 16.39 -15.36 2.14
CA GLU A 36 14.98 -15.72 1.99
C GLU A 36 14.40 -15.22 0.67
N PHE A 37 14.72 -14.00 0.26
CA PHE A 37 14.36 -13.52 -1.08
C PHE A 37 14.90 -14.46 -2.18
N LEU A 38 16.17 -14.85 -2.10
CA LEU A 38 16.78 -15.77 -3.07
C LEU A 38 16.18 -17.17 -2.99
N HIS A 39 15.74 -17.63 -1.83
CA HIS A 39 15.02 -18.89 -1.68
C HIS A 39 13.69 -18.83 -2.45
N ALA A 40 12.86 -17.83 -2.21
CA ALA A 40 11.60 -17.63 -2.90
C ALA A 40 11.81 -17.46 -4.43
N TRP A 41 12.77 -16.64 -4.83
CA TRP A 41 13.11 -16.40 -6.22
C TRP A 41 13.56 -17.65 -6.98
N ARG A 42 14.39 -18.50 -6.36
CA ARG A 42 14.79 -19.79 -6.95
C ARG A 42 13.59 -20.73 -7.12
N GLY A 43 12.65 -20.71 -6.16
CA GLY A 43 11.39 -21.43 -6.27
C GLY A 43 10.57 -20.98 -7.48
N TYR A 44 10.38 -19.68 -7.65
CA TYR A 44 9.73 -19.10 -8.81
C TYR A 44 10.44 -19.48 -10.13
N LYS A 45 11.76 -19.29 -10.21
CA LYS A 45 12.55 -19.66 -11.40
C LYS A 45 12.43 -21.14 -11.77
N LYS A 46 12.32 -22.01 -10.78
CA LYS A 46 12.26 -23.46 -11.01
C LYS A 46 10.88 -23.93 -11.50
N TYR A 47 9.80 -23.32 -11.00
CA TYR A 47 8.45 -23.87 -11.17
C TYR A 47 7.49 -22.96 -11.93
N ALA A 48 7.79 -21.68 -12.06
CA ALA A 48 6.89 -20.68 -12.64
C ALA A 48 7.57 -19.69 -13.60
N TRP A 49 8.80 -19.94 -14.04
CA TRP A 49 9.52 -19.03 -14.92
C TRP A 49 8.75 -18.77 -16.23
N GLY A 50 8.49 -17.51 -16.52
CA GLY A 50 7.72 -17.08 -17.69
C GLY A 50 6.23 -16.95 -17.46
N HIS A 51 5.76 -17.23 -16.26
CA HIS A 51 4.38 -17.08 -15.81
C HIS A 51 4.26 -15.96 -14.76
N ASP A 52 3.03 -15.62 -14.37
CA ASP A 52 2.80 -14.48 -13.48
C ASP A 52 3.16 -14.81 -12.03
N ASP A 53 2.77 -15.96 -11.52
CA ASP A 53 3.05 -16.32 -10.12
C ASP A 53 3.44 -17.80 -9.92
N LEU A 54 4.10 -18.05 -8.77
CA LEU A 54 4.35 -19.37 -8.22
C LEU A 54 3.23 -19.76 -7.26
N ARG A 55 2.67 -20.97 -7.43
CA ARG A 55 1.89 -21.67 -6.40
C ARG A 55 2.84 -22.53 -5.57
N PRO A 56 3.30 -22.08 -4.40
CA PRO A 56 4.45 -22.72 -3.72
C PRO A 56 4.15 -24.11 -3.18
N LEU A 57 2.92 -24.39 -2.75
CA LEU A 57 2.53 -25.69 -2.20
C LEU A 57 2.45 -26.77 -3.27
N SER A 58 1.82 -26.47 -4.40
CA SER A 58 1.68 -27.40 -5.53
C SER A 58 2.91 -27.43 -6.44
N LYS A 59 3.82 -26.44 -6.31
CA LYS A 59 4.98 -26.25 -7.19
C LYS A 59 4.59 -26.14 -8.66
N THR A 60 3.53 -25.40 -8.93
CA THR A 60 3.00 -25.07 -10.25
C THR A 60 2.98 -23.57 -10.46
N HIS A 61 2.71 -23.13 -11.68
CA HIS A 61 2.51 -21.71 -11.98
C HIS A 61 1.02 -21.34 -11.99
N HIS A 62 0.78 -20.04 -12.01
CA HIS A 62 -0.51 -19.43 -12.24
C HIS A 62 -0.33 -18.15 -13.05
N ASP A 63 -1.24 -17.90 -13.98
CA ASP A 63 -1.33 -16.64 -14.71
C ASP A 63 -2.60 -15.90 -14.29
N TRP A 64 -2.49 -14.61 -14.05
CA TRP A 64 -3.61 -13.79 -13.57
C TRP A 64 -4.69 -13.63 -14.64
N TYR A 65 -4.28 -13.73 -15.90
CA TYR A 65 -5.14 -13.58 -17.07
C TYR A 65 -4.95 -14.78 -18.01
N ALA A 66 -5.68 -14.77 -19.13
CA ALA A 66 -5.59 -15.85 -20.13
C ALA A 66 -4.18 -16.02 -20.76
N GLN A 67 -3.31 -15.04 -20.61
CA GLN A 67 -1.92 -15.07 -21.05
C GLN A 67 -1.05 -14.38 -19.99
N PRO A 68 0.18 -14.87 -19.74
CA PRO A 68 1.08 -14.31 -18.74
C PRO A 68 1.49 -12.88 -19.11
N LEU A 69 1.66 -12.05 -18.09
CA LEU A 69 2.17 -10.68 -18.18
C LEU A 69 3.49 -10.49 -17.42
N LEU A 70 4.10 -11.58 -16.96
CA LEU A 70 5.37 -11.58 -16.21
C LEU A 70 5.29 -10.73 -14.92
N MET A 71 4.17 -10.84 -14.16
CA MET A 71 3.95 -10.06 -12.94
C MET A 71 5.11 -10.17 -11.96
N THR A 72 5.45 -11.38 -11.52
CA THR A 72 6.56 -11.60 -10.55
C THR A 72 7.92 -11.11 -11.05
N PRO A 73 8.35 -11.33 -12.31
CA PRO A 73 9.59 -10.75 -12.81
C PRO A 73 9.64 -9.22 -12.77
N VAL A 74 8.54 -8.56 -13.13
CA VAL A 74 8.47 -7.09 -13.13
C VAL A 74 8.45 -6.54 -11.71
N ASP A 75 7.60 -7.09 -10.83
CA ASP A 75 7.49 -6.67 -9.42
C ASP A 75 8.77 -6.92 -8.61
N ALA A 76 9.54 -7.95 -8.94
CA ALA A 76 10.75 -8.30 -8.19
C ALA A 76 12.02 -7.58 -8.68
N LEU A 77 12.00 -6.94 -9.86
CA LEU A 77 13.22 -6.43 -10.49
C LEU A 77 13.88 -5.29 -9.70
N ASP A 78 13.11 -4.32 -9.24
CA ASP A 78 13.64 -3.21 -8.48
C ASP A 78 14.18 -3.66 -7.10
N THR A 79 13.49 -4.60 -6.46
CA THR A 79 13.95 -5.26 -5.23
C THR A 79 15.31 -5.93 -5.43
N MET A 80 15.52 -6.62 -6.55
CA MET A 80 16.83 -7.21 -6.87
C MET A 80 17.92 -6.16 -7.02
N VAL A 81 17.61 -5.05 -7.68
CA VAL A 81 18.56 -3.94 -7.84
C VAL A 81 18.92 -3.34 -6.49
N LEU A 82 17.92 -3.04 -5.64
CA LEU A 82 18.11 -2.47 -4.30
C LEU A 82 18.88 -3.41 -3.37
N MET A 83 18.64 -4.73 -3.46
CA MET A 83 19.39 -5.73 -2.69
C MET A 83 20.81 -5.99 -3.24
N GLY A 84 21.19 -5.38 -4.36
CA GLY A 84 22.49 -5.59 -5.01
C GLY A 84 22.68 -6.98 -5.62
N LEU A 85 21.58 -7.64 -6.04
CA LEU A 85 21.57 -8.95 -6.70
C LEU A 85 21.84 -8.78 -8.21
N LYS A 86 23.05 -8.30 -8.56
CA LYS A 86 23.40 -7.83 -9.92
C LYS A 86 23.12 -8.85 -11.03
N ASN A 87 23.47 -10.11 -10.82
CA ASN A 87 23.30 -11.16 -11.83
C ASN A 87 21.82 -11.49 -12.06
N GLU A 88 21.05 -11.63 -10.94
CA GLU A 88 19.62 -11.90 -11.01
C GLU A 88 18.88 -10.72 -11.66
N ALA A 89 19.17 -9.48 -11.25
CA ALA A 89 18.59 -8.28 -11.85
C ALA A 89 18.90 -8.17 -13.35
N ALA A 90 20.14 -8.41 -13.78
CA ALA A 90 20.53 -8.34 -15.19
C ALA A 90 19.81 -9.41 -16.03
N THR A 91 19.73 -10.65 -15.51
CA THR A 91 19.05 -11.75 -16.19
C THR A 91 17.54 -11.50 -16.30
N THR A 92 16.91 -11.08 -15.21
CA THR A 92 15.47 -10.78 -15.13
C THR A 92 15.12 -9.60 -16.03
N LYS A 93 15.89 -8.51 -15.97
CA LYS A 93 15.71 -7.36 -16.87
C LYS A 93 15.74 -7.74 -18.35
N ARG A 94 16.74 -8.53 -18.74
CA ARG A 94 16.85 -9.01 -20.13
C ARG A 94 15.62 -9.84 -20.50
N TYR A 95 15.23 -10.78 -19.63
CA TYR A 95 14.09 -11.63 -19.88
C TYR A 95 12.79 -10.83 -20.06
N ILE A 96 12.54 -9.83 -19.22
CA ILE A 96 11.40 -8.91 -19.35
C ILE A 96 11.44 -8.22 -20.73
N ILE A 97 12.56 -7.60 -21.09
CA ILE A 97 12.71 -6.86 -22.35
C ILE A 97 12.48 -7.74 -23.57
N ASP A 98 12.96 -8.98 -23.53
CA ASP A 98 12.92 -9.89 -24.67
C ASP A 98 11.55 -10.60 -24.82
N ASN A 99 10.74 -10.70 -23.73
CA ASN A 99 9.55 -11.56 -23.73
C ASN A 99 8.24 -10.85 -23.34
N LEU A 100 8.30 -9.68 -22.67
CA LEU A 100 7.08 -8.97 -22.27
C LEU A 100 6.49 -8.20 -23.44
N SER A 101 5.23 -8.48 -23.75
CA SER A 101 4.43 -7.73 -24.73
C SER A 101 3.03 -7.50 -24.19
N PHE A 102 2.47 -6.35 -24.46
CA PHE A 102 1.09 -5.98 -24.13
C PHE A 102 0.15 -6.06 -25.34
N ASP A 103 0.62 -6.46 -26.51
CA ASP A 103 -0.24 -6.73 -27.68
C ASP A 103 -0.96 -8.07 -27.53
N LYS A 104 -1.89 -8.13 -26.56
CA LYS A 104 -2.63 -9.32 -26.18
C LYS A 104 -4.12 -9.03 -26.15
N ASP A 105 -4.93 -9.92 -26.76
CA ASP A 105 -6.37 -9.83 -26.74
C ASP A 105 -6.93 -10.42 -25.44
N ILE A 106 -6.63 -9.72 -24.34
CA ILE A 106 -7.04 -10.08 -22.98
C ILE A 106 -7.59 -8.85 -22.25
N TYR A 107 -8.59 -9.07 -21.39
CA TYR A 107 -9.02 -8.05 -20.43
C TYR A 107 -8.16 -8.13 -19.18
N VAL A 108 -7.64 -6.97 -18.76
CA VAL A 108 -6.87 -6.83 -17.52
C VAL A 108 -7.58 -5.86 -16.57
N GLN A 109 -7.36 -6.04 -15.27
CA GLN A 109 -7.80 -5.08 -14.25
C GLN A 109 -6.85 -3.89 -14.26
N ASN A 110 -7.38 -2.70 -14.56
CA ASN A 110 -6.59 -1.48 -14.71
C ASN A 110 -5.76 -1.17 -13.47
N PHE A 111 -6.36 -1.24 -12.27
CA PHE A 111 -5.68 -0.96 -11.01
C PHE A 111 -4.44 -1.85 -10.82
N GLU A 112 -4.61 -3.17 -10.83
CA GLU A 112 -3.52 -4.13 -10.58
C GLU A 112 -2.38 -3.98 -11.59
N VAL A 113 -2.72 -3.85 -12.87
CA VAL A 113 -1.70 -3.73 -13.93
C VAL A 113 -1.00 -2.37 -13.86
N THR A 114 -1.68 -1.32 -13.43
CA THR A 114 -1.05 0.00 -13.22
C THR A 114 -0.03 -0.05 -12.09
N ILE A 115 -0.42 -0.48 -10.89
CA ILE A 115 0.49 -0.42 -9.74
C ILE A 115 1.67 -1.40 -9.89
N ARG A 116 1.45 -2.60 -10.45
CA ARG A 116 2.48 -3.63 -10.57
C ARG A 116 3.32 -3.47 -11.82
N LEU A 117 2.71 -3.56 -13.00
CA LEU A 117 3.48 -3.57 -14.25
C LEU A 117 3.94 -2.18 -14.66
N LEU A 118 3.03 -1.18 -14.69
CA LEU A 118 3.44 0.18 -15.04
C LEU A 118 4.39 0.73 -13.96
N GLY A 119 4.06 0.59 -12.69
CA GLY A 119 4.90 1.02 -11.57
C GLY A 119 6.25 0.32 -11.55
N GLY A 120 6.28 -1.02 -11.66
CA GLY A 120 7.51 -1.81 -11.68
C GLY A 120 8.42 -1.50 -12.86
N LEU A 121 7.88 -1.32 -14.07
CA LEU A 121 8.67 -0.91 -15.26
C LEU A 121 9.25 0.50 -15.10
N LEU A 122 8.49 1.45 -14.53
CA LEU A 122 8.96 2.80 -14.25
C LEU A 122 10.05 2.83 -13.17
N SER A 123 9.87 2.06 -12.09
CA SER A 123 10.87 1.89 -11.03
C SER A 123 12.16 1.28 -11.60
N ALA A 124 12.05 0.20 -12.35
CA ALA A 124 13.18 -0.47 -12.99
C ALA A 124 13.91 0.45 -13.98
N TYR A 125 13.19 1.26 -14.76
CA TYR A 125 13.80 2.27 -15.63
C TYR A 125 14.58 3.31 -14.83
N GLN A 126 14.00 3.87 -13.79
CA GLN A 126 14.65 4.90 -12.96
C GLN A 126 15.93 4.37 -12.28
N LEU A 127 15.93 3.10 -11.86
CA LEU A 127 17.09 2.47 -11.20
C LEU A 127 18.18 2.03 -12.18
N THR A 128 17.83 1.70 -13.43
CA THR A 128 18.78 1.11 -14.38
C THR A 128 19.13 1.99 -15.58
N GLY A 129 18.31 3.02 -15.89
CA GLY A 129 18.46 3.87 -17.06
C GLY A 129 18.12 3.20 -18.40
N ASP A 130 17.59 1.97 -18.41
CA ASP A 130 17.34 1.21 -19.64
C ASP A 130 16.05 1.67 -20.33
N LYS A 131 16.19 2.44 -21.39
CA LYS A 131 15.07 3.05 -22.13
C LYS A 131 14.06 2.05 -22.71
N ARG A 132 14.42 0.78 -22.86
CA ARG A 132 13.50 -0.26 -23.33
C ARG A 132 12.41 -0.55 -22.30
N LEU A 133 12.73 -0.44 -20.99
CA LEU A 133 11.74 -0.53 -19.92
C LEU A 133 10.75 0.65 -19.96
N LEU A 134 11.23 1.86 -20.23
CA LEU A 134 10.36 3.02 -20.41
C LEU A 134 9.45 2.88 -21.62
N ALA A 135 9.96 2.32 -22.73
CA ALA A 135 9.16 2.04 -23.93
C ALA A 135 8.03 1.02 -23.64
N LEU A 136 8.30 -0.03 -22.86
CA LEU A 136 7.27 -0.97 -22.40
C LEU A 136 6.24 -0.29 -21.49
N ALA A 137 6.70 0.55 -20.56
CA ALA A 137 5.80 1.32 -19.67
C ALA A 137 4.90 2.27 -20.48
N GLU A 138 5.44 2.91 -21.52
CA GLU A 138 4.67 3.82 -22.38
C GLU A 138 3.65 3.06 -23.25
N ASP A 139 4.01 1.91 -23.82
CA ASP A 139 3.07 1.04 -24.54
C ASP A 139 1.91 0.62 -23.63
N LEU A 140 2.23 0.16 -22.42
CA LEU A 140 1.20 -0.20 -21.44
C LEU A 140 0.31 0.99 -21.09
N GLY A 141 0.88 2.15 -20.77
CA GLY A 141 0.13 3.37 -20.44
C GLY A 141 -0.82 3.80 -21.56
N ASN A 142 -0.37 3.69 -22.83
CA ASN A 142 -1.22 3.97 -24.01
C ASN A 142 -2.42 3.02 -24.10
N ARG A 143 -2.24 1.74 -23.75
CA ARG A 143 -3.33 0.75 -23.77
C ARG A 143 -4.30 0.92 -22.62
N LEU A 144 -3.78 1.22 -21.41
CA LEU A 144 -4.60 1.41 -20.22
C LEU A 144 -5.44 2.69 -20.26
N GLN A 145 -5.00 3.78 -20.91
CA GLN A 145 -5.70 5.08 -20.85
C GLN A 145 -7.15 5.06 -21.36
N HIS A 146 -7.59 4.02 -22.06
CA HIS A 146 -8.97 3.86 -22.52
C HIS A 146 -9.99 3.74 -21.37
N VAL A 147 -9.55 3.28 -20.17
CA VAL A 147 -10.43 3.17 -19.00
C VAL A 147 -11.03 4.50 -18.56
N PHE A 148 -10.35 5.62 -18.82
CA PHE A 148 -10.80 6.95 -18.39
C PHE A 148 -11.93 7.54 -19.27
N ASN A 149 -12.37 6.83 -20.31
CA ASN A 149 -13.38 7.32 -21.25
C ASN A 149 -14.84 7.08 -20.75
N SER A 150 -15.07 7.08 -19.44
CA SER A 150 -16.41 7.08 -18.86
C SER A 150 -17.04 8.47 -18.90
N PRO A 151 -18.38 8.58 -18.82
CA PRO A 151 -19.05 9.88 -18.74
C PRO A 151 -18.63 10.73 -17.55
N THR A 152 -18.26 10.10 -16.44
CA THR A 152 -17.87 10.77 -15.19
C THR A 152 -16.37 11.10 -15.12
N GLY A 153 -15.54 10.47 -15.94
CA GLY A 153 -14.08 10.52 -15.85
C GLY A 153 -13.49 9.55 -14.84
N LEU A 154 -14.32 8.80 -14.11
CA LEU A 154 -13.87 7.68 -13.26
C LEU A 154 -13.49 6.49 -14.16
N PRO A 155 -12.38 5.78 -13.90
CA PRO A 155 -11.96 4.70 -14.77
C PRO A 155 -12.84 3.45 -14.63
N TYR A 156 -13.11 2.81 -15.76
CA TYR A 156 -13.64 1.45 -15.79
C TYR A 156 -12.64 0.48 -15.15
N ARG A 157 -13.17 -0.58 -14.57
CA ARG A 157 -12.36 -1.56 -13.85
C ARG A 157 -11.43 -2.38 -14.75
N TYR A 158 -11.88 -2.72 -15.96
CA TYR A 158 -11.17 -3.59 -16.89
C TYR A 158 -11.04 -2.95 -18.28
N VAL A 159 -9.91 -3.24 -18.93
CA VAL A 159 -9.64 -2.88 -20.32
C VAL A 159 -9.05 -4.07 -21.08
N ASN A 160 -9.44 -4.23 -22.34
CA ASN A 160 -8.79 -5.15 -23.25
C ASN A 160 -7.54 -4.49 -23.84
N LEU A 161 -6.37 -5.09 -23.61
CA LEU A 161 -5.09 -4.49 -24.01
C LEU A 161 -4.92 -4.31 -25.52
N LYS A 162 -5.56 -5.16 -26.35
CA LYS A 162 -5.47 -5.06 -27.80
C LYS A 162 -6.48 -4.12 -28.41
N THR A 163 -7.72 -4.18 -27.94
CA THR A 163 -8.84 -3.47 -28.58
C THR A 163 -9.21 -2.15 -27.91
N GLY A 164 -8.72 -1.90 -26.69
CA GLY A 164 -9.12 -0.76 -25.87
C GLY A 164 -10.55 -0.83 -25.34
N LYS A 165 -11.31 -1.90 -25.60
CA LYS A 165 -12.66 -2.07 -25.07
C LYS A 165 -12.64 -2.14 -23.55
N VAL A 166 -13.59 -1.46 -22.90
CA VAL A 166 -13.69 -1.38 -21.45
C VAL A 166 -14.90 -2.14 -20.91
N ARG A 167 -14.85 -2.54 -19.63
CA ARG A 167 -15.95 -3.16 -18.90
C ARG A 167 -15.77 -2.98 -17.38
N GLY A 168 -16.81 -3.31 -16.60
CA GLY A 168 -16.79 -3.20 -15.14
C GLY A 168 -17.15 -1.79 -14.69
N GLN A 169 -18.47 -1.53 -14.63
CA GLN A 169 -19.04 -0.21 -14.29
C GLN A 169 -18.99 0.08 -12.78
N VAL A 170 -18.91 -0.95 -11.94
CA VAL A 170 -18.78 -0.77 -10.49
C VAL A 170 -17.31 -0.90 -10.11
N SER A 171 -16.78 0.15 -9.51
CA SER A 171 -15.41 0.28 -9.05
C SER A 171 -15.38 0.78 -7.60
N ASN A 172 -14.22 1.10 -7.09
CA ASN A 172 -14.00 1.57 -5.71
C ASN A 172 -12.96 2.70 -5.68
N PRO A 173 -12.82 3.46 -4.58
CA PRO A 173 -11.87 4.56 -4.47
C PRO A 173 -10.41 4.17 -4.72
N ALA A 174 -9.95 3.00 -4.25
CA ALA A 174 -8.61 2.53 -4.53
C ALA A 174 -8.37 2.38 -6.04
N GLU A 175 -9.28 1.71 -6.77
CA GLU A 175 -9.15 1.50 -8.20
C GLU A 175 -9.32 2.78 -9.04
N THR A 176 -10.09 3.76 -8.54
CA THR A 176 -10.31 5.03 -9.27
C THR A 176 -9.29 6.11 -8.93
N GLY A 177 -8.71 6.08 -7.74
CA GLY A 177 -7.81 7.11 -7.22
C GLY A 177 -6.33 6.74 -7.16
N THR A 178 -5.99 5.44 -7.18
CA THR A 178 -4.61 4.96 -7.04
C THR A 178 -3.96 4.75 -8.41
N LEU A 179 -3.82 5.81 -9.19
CA LEU A 179 -3.26 5.76 -10.55
C LEU A 179 -2.28 6.91 -10.83
N LEU A 180 -2.36 8.00 -10.04
CA LEU A 180 -1.67 9.25 -10.39
C LEU A 180 -0.15 9.16 -10.21
N ILE A 181 0.35 8.34 -9.30
CA ILE A 181 1.80 8.19 -9.09
C ILE A 181 2.43 7.57 -10.33
N GLU A 182 1.88 6.50 -10.86
CA GLU A 182 2.39 5.78 -12.03
C GLU A 182 2.17 6.57 -13.32
N PHE A 183 0.95 6.97 -13.61
CA PHE A 183 0.63 7.76 -14.79
C PHE A 183 1.30 9.14 -14.78
N GLY A 184 1.42 9.77 -13.61
CA GLY A 184 2.12 11.04 -13.43
C GLY A 184 3.62 10.90 -13.65
N THR A 185 4.22 9.84 -13.14
CA THR A 185 5.64 9.51 -13.39
C THR A 185 5.88 9.20 -14.87
N LEU A 186 5.01 8.41 -15.50
CA LEU A 186 5.06 8.16 -16.94
C LEU A 186 4.98 9.45 -17.74
N SER A 187 4.04 10.34 -17.38
CA SER A 187 3.89 11.67 -17.99
C SER A 187 5.19 12.48 -17.91
N LYS A 188 5.81 12.53 -16.73
CA LYS A 188 7.06 13.26 -16.49
C LYS A 188 8.23 12.69 -17.32
N LEU A 189 8.34 11.36 -17.41
CA LEU A 189 9.46 10.69 -18.09
C LEU A 189 9.31 10.71 -19.61
N THR A 190 8.07 10.72 -20.13
CA THR A 190 7.80 10.73 -21.59
C THR A 190 7.49 12.11 -22.15
N GLY A 191 7.22 13.11 -21.30
CA GLY A 191 6.73 14.43 -21.70
C GLY A 191 5.26 14.46 -22.13
N LYS A 192 4.52 13.34 -22.06
CA LYS A 192 3.13 13.25 -22.51
C LYS A 192 2.15 13.58 -21.38
N ARG A 193 1.71 14.83 -21.33
CA ARG A 193 0.86 15.37 -20.26
C ARG A 193 -0.48 14.64 -20.09
N VAL A 194 -1.00 14.04 -21.16
CA VAL A 194 -2.29 13.31 -21.15
C VAL A 194 -2.36 12.22 -20.07
N PHE A 195 -1.26 11.56 -19.76
CA PHE A 195 -1.21 10.54 -18.72
C PHE A 195 -1.50 11.11 -17.33
N TYR A 196 -0.83 12.22 -16.99
CA TYR A 196 -1.08 12.93 -15.72
C TYR A 196 -2.53 13.43 -15.65
N ASP A 197 -2.99 14.10 -16.69
CA ASP A 197 -4.29 14.78 -16.68
C ASP A 197 -5.46 13.80 -16.52
N LYS A 198 -5.42 12.63 -17.17
CA LYS A 198 -6.45 11.61 -17.02
C LYS A 198 -6.47 11.00 -15.61
N ALA A 199 -5.32 10.61 -15.07
CA ALA A 199 -5.24 10.04 -13.73
C ALA A 199 -5.58 11.07 -12.65
N LYS A 200 -5.13 12.33 -12.80
CA LYS A 200 -5.49 13.43 -11.92
C LYS A 200 -7.00 13.67 -11.93
N ARG A 201 -7.63 13.69 -13.11
CA ARG A 201 -9.07 13.82 -13.22
C ARG A 201 -9.81 12.73 -12.47
N ALA A 202 -9.40 11.47 -12.62
CA ALA A 202 -10.04 10.35 -11.92
C ALA A 202 -9.95 10.50 -10.38
N LEU A 203 -8.79 10.88 -9.86
CA LEU A 203 -8.61 11.15 -8.43
C LEU A 203 -9.50 12.30 -7.94
N VAL A 204 -9.56 13.41 -8.69
CA VAL A 204 -10.41 14.57 -8.37
C VAL A 204 -11.89 14.20 -8.44
N GLU A 205 -12.32 13.44 -9.45
CA GLU A 205 -13.70 13.02 -9.58
C GLU A 205 -14.14 12.04 -8.48
N THR A 206 -13.26 11.19 -8.00
CA THR A 206 -13.51 10.37 -6.81
C THR A 206 -13.72 11.26 -5.58
N TYR A 207 -12.82 12.22 -5.37
CA TYR A 207 -12.90 13.18 -4.26
C TYR A 207 -14.17 14.05 -4.31
N ASN A 208 -14.57 14.54 -5.48
CA ASN A 208 -15.75 15.40 -5.64
C ASN A 208 -17.06 14.68 -5.28
N ARG A 209 -17.07 13.36 -5.26
CA ARG A 209 -18.25 12.52 -4.90
C ARG A 209 -18.29 12.13 -3.41
N ARG A 210 -17.35 12.64 -2.60
CA ARG A 210 -17.43 12.45 -1.14
C ARG A 210 -18.72 13.06 -0.57
N SER A 211 -19.14 12.53 0.57
CA SER A 211 -20.30 13.09 1.28
C SER A 211 -20.01 14.51 1.82
N PRO A 212 -21.03 15.25 2.28
CA PRO A 212 -20.84 16.50 3.00
C PRO A 212 -19.97 16.37 4.26
N LEU A 213 -19.84 15.16 4.81
CA LEU A 213 -18.95 14.87 5.94
C LEU A 213 -17.48 14.72 5.53
N GLY A 214 -17.18 14.66 4.23
CA GLY A 214 -15.83 14.48 3.69
C GLY A 214 -15.41 13.03 3.51
N LEU A 215 -16.30 12.06 3.74
CA LEU A 215 -16.05 10.63 3.59
C LEU A 215 -16.44 10.14 2.19
N VAL A 216 -15.74 9.10 1.71
CA VAL A 216 -16.07 8.36 0.48
C VAL A 216 -16.69 7.01 0.84
N GLY A 217 -17.53 6.47 -0.02
CA GLY A 217 -18.07 5.11 0.11
C GLY A 217 -17.12 4.06 -0.47
N THR A 218 -17.46 2.80 -0.29
CA THR A 218 -16.63 1.67 -0.73
C THR A 218 -16.80 1.37 -2.21
N ARG A 219 -18.02 1.52 -2.79
CA ARG A 219 -18.25 1.17 -4.21
C ARG A 219 -19.03 2.24 -4.94
N ILE A 220 -18.61 2.53 -6.17
CA ILE A 220 -19.15 3.58 -7.00
C ILE A 220 -19.40 3.08 -8.42
N ASN A 221 -20.51 3.51 -9.03
CA ASN A 221 -20.77 3.29 -10.45
C ASN A 221 -20.05 4.37 -11.26
N VAL A 222 -19.13 3.98 -12.13
CA VAL A 222 -18.27 4.92 -12.89
C VAL A 222 -19.02 5.63 -14.02
N GLU A 223 -20.20 5.17 -14.44
CA GLU A 223 -20.99 5.84 -15.47
C GLU A 223 -21.90 6.92 -14.90
N THR A 224 -22.51 6.64 -13.74
CA THR A 224 -23.44 7.57 -13.09
C THR A 224 -22.81 8.42 -12.00
N GLY A 225 -21.69 7.97 -11.43
CA GLY A 225 -21.06 8.57 -10.27
C GLY A 225 -21.78 8.31 -8.94
N ALA A 226 -22.79 7.44 -8.93
CA ALA A 226 -23.55 7.10 -7.74
C ALA A 226 -22.83 6.04 -6.90
N TRP A 227 -22.80 6.24 -5.58
CA TRP A 227 -22.31 5.24 -4.63
C TRP A 227 -23.28 4.06 -4.58
N THR A 228 -22.75 2.85 -4.69
CA THR A 228 -23.51 1.60 -4.56
C THR A 228 -23.27 0.92 -3.20
N ASN A 229 -22.24 1.37 -2.46
CA ASN A 229 -22.00 1.02 -1.07
C ASN A 229 -21.45 2.26 -0.36
N THR A 230 -22.12 2.66 0.74
CA THR A 230 -21.84 3.89 1.52
C THR A 230 -20.97 3.64 2.75
N ASP A 231 -20.52 2.42 3.00
CA ASP A 231 -19.57 2.13 4.08
C ASP A 231 -18.24 2.81 3.79
N SER A 232 -17.66 3.45 4.80
CA SER A 232 -16.43 4.24 4.71
C SER A 232 -15.44 3.76 5.76
N HIS A 233 -14.20 3.53 5.35
CA HIS A 233 -13.10 3.02 6.18
C HIS A 233 -11.75 3.36 5.54
N ILE A 234 -10.65 2.89 6.13
CA ILE A 234 -9.30 3.02 5.59
C ILE A 234 -8.76 1.70 5.00
N SER A 235 -9.55 0.64 5.01
CA SER A 235 -9.19 -0.71 4.57
C SER A 235 -9.36 -0.92 3.07
N ALA A 236 -9.31 -2.18 2.63
CA ALA A 236 -9.46 -2.63 1.24
C ALA A 236 -10.55 -1.87 0.46
N GLU A 237 -10.35 -1.65 -0.83
CA GLU A 237 -11.23 -0.90 -1.73
C GLU A 237 -11.20 0.64 -1.53
N ILE A 238 -10.72 1.18 -0.39
CA ILE A 238 -10.55 2.63 -0.17
C ILE A 238 -9.08 3.00 0.08
N ASP A 239 -8.35 2.24 0.86
CA ASP A 239 -6.99 2.35 1.38
C ASP A 239 -6.07 3.35 0.63
N SER A 240 -5.48 2.93 -0.45
CA SER A 240 -4.50 3.68 -1.24
C SER A 240 -5.06 4.94 -1.91
N TYR A 241 -6.38 5.12 -2.00
CA TYR A 241 -6.95 6.40 -2.41
C TYR A 241 -6.47 7.55 -1.52
N TYR A 242 -6.54 7.37 -0.21
CA TYR A 242 -6.08 8.39 0.75
C TYR A 242 -4.56 8.58 0.69
N GLU A 243 -3.83 7.49 0.55
CA GLU A 243 -2.39 7.50 0.41
C GLU A 243 -1.94 8.29 -0.82
N TYR A 244 -2.62 8.10 -1.98
CA TYR A 244 -2.27 8.77 -3.23
C TYR A 244 -2.59 10.27 -3.22
N LEU A 245 -3.57 10.73 -2.45
CA LEU A 245 -3.77 12.16 -2.23
C LEU A 245 -2.52 12.81 -1.63
N LEU A 246 -1.95 12.21 -0.58
CA LEU A 246 -0.74 12.72 0.08
C LEU A 246 0.50 12.52 -0.79
N LYS A 247 0.73 11.31 -1.28
CA LYS A 247 1.95 10.97 -2.04
C LYS A 247 2.03 11.70 -3.38
N SER A 248 0.90 12.01 -4.03
CA SER A 248 0.89 12.83 -5.25
C SER A 248 1.32 14.28 -4.99
N TRP A 249 0.95 14.86 -3.85
CA TRP A 249 1.52 16.15 -3.44
C TRP A 249 3.01 16.05 -3.17
N LEU A 250 3.46 15.05 -2.42
CA LEU A 250 4.88 14.87 -2.10
C LEU A 250 5.75 14.70 -3.36
N LEU A 251 5.24 13.97 -4.36
CA LEU A 251 6.00 13.62 -5.56
C LEU A 251 5.96 14.70 -6.65
N PHE A 252 4.81 15.37 -6.81
CA PHE A 252 4.57 16.30 -7.91
C PHE A 252 4.39 17.77 -7.47
N GLY A 253 4.29 18.03 -6.16
CA GLY A 253 3.97 19.38 -5.64
C GLY A 253 2.53 19.82 -5.95
N ASP A 254 1.61 18.86 -6.19
CA ASP A 254 0.23 19.17 -6.58
C ASP A 254 -0.59 19.70 -5.39
N ALA A 255 -0.82 20.99 -5.36
CA ALA A 255 -1.52 21.69 -4.28
C ALA A 255 -2.98 21.23 -4.09
N ASP A 256 -3.66 20.80 -5.17
CA ASP A 256 -5.00 20.24 -5.04
C ASP A 256 -4.98 18.92 -4.29
N CYS A 257 -4.00 18.05 -4.56
CA CYS A 257 -3.85 16.80 -3.84
C CYS A 257 -3.62 17.04 -2.35
N MET A 258 -2.79 18.04 -1.99
CA MET A 258 -2.60 18.41 -0.57
C MET A 258 -3.89 18.91 0.07
N ARG A 259 -4.63 19.78 -0.61
CA ARG A 259 -5.91 20.29 -0.12
C ARG A 259 -6.92 19.16 0.09
N MET A 260 -7.03 18.25 -0.89
CA MET A 260 -7.90 17.07 -0.81
C MET A 260 -7.48 16.14 0.33
N TRP A 261 -6.18 15.90 0.51
CA TRP A 261 -5.65 15.14 1.64
C TRP A 261 -6.06 15.74 2.98
N LEU A 262 -5.80 17.02 3.21
CA LEU A 262 -6.09 17.67 4.49
C LEU A 262 -7.58 17.59 4.86
N GLN A 263 -8.47 17.76 3.88
CA GLN A 263 -9.90 17.66 4.12
C GLN A 263 -10.35 16.22 4.40
N SER A 264 -9.84 15.24 3.64
CA SER A 264 -10.11 13.83 3.87
C SER A 264 -9.53 13.37 5.22
N PHE A 265 -8.33 13.78 5.56
CA PHE A 265 -7.67 13.48 6.83
C PHE A 265 -8.47 13.98 8.04
N ALA A 266 -9.00 15.19 7.97
CA ALA A 266 -9.87 15.73 9.02
C ALA A 266 -11.15 14.88 9.18
N ALA A 267 -11.78 14.45 8.08
CA ALA A 267 -12.97 13.59 8.10
C ALA A 267 -12.68 12.20 8.65
N ILE A 268 -11.60 11.56 8.20
CA ILE A 268 -11.12 10.25 8.68
C ILE A 268 -10.95 10.29 10.21
N ASN A 269 -10.21 11.27 10.71
CA ASN A 269 -9.95 11.38 12.15
C ASN A 269 -11.20 11.69 12.96
N LYS A 270 -12.18 12.38 12.38
CA LYS A 270 -13.42 12.72 13.08
C LYS A 270 -14.41 11.56 13.15
N TYR A 271 -14.52 10.76 12.09
CA TYR A 271 -15.61 9.79 11.96
C TYR A 271 -15.15 8.33 12.01
N LEU A 272 -13.91 8.04 11.58
CA LEU A 272 -13.40 6.67 11.54
C LEU A 272 -12.50 6.34 12.71
N ALA A 273 -11.77 7.32 13.28
CA ALA A 273 -10.96 7.09 14.46
C ALA A 273 -11.82 6.64 15.65
N ASP A 274 -11.31 5.69 16.40
CA ASP A 274 -11.97 5.13 17.60
C ASP A 274 -10.92 4.95 18.71
N GLU A 275 -11.15 5.59 19.84
CA GLU A 275 -10.29 5.49 21.02
C GLU A 275 -10.94 4.51 22.01
N THR A 276 -10.37 3.32 22.10
CA THR A 276 -10.86 2.31 23.05
C THR A 276 -10.09 2.40 24.36
N LYS A 277 -10.83 2.46 25.48
CA LYS A 277 -10.25 2.36 26.83
C LYS A 277 -10.37 0.92 27.31
N GLY A 278 -9.29 0.32 27.78
CA GLY A 278 -9.40 -0.95 28.47
C GLY A 278 -8.33 -1.97 28.13
N THR A 279 -8.65 -3.18 27.72
CA THR A 279 -7.80 -4.37 27.74
C THR A 279 -6.64 -4.43 26.74
N VAL A 280 -6.50 -3.47 25.86
CA VAL A 280 -5.45 -3.43 24.83
C VAL A 280 -4.51 -2.26 25.12
N PRO A 281 -3.17 -2.43 25.05
CA PRO A 281 -2.22 -1.35 25.35
C PRO A 281 -2.38 -0.12 24.45
N SER A 282 -2.88 -0.29 23.23
CA SER A 282 -3.15 0.80 22.27
C SER A 282 -4.61 1.24 22.37
N GLU A 283 -4.80 2.54 22.30
CA GLU A 283 -6.12 3.18 22.41
C GLU A 283 -6.65 3.72 21.07
N LEU A 284 -5.87 3.65 19.98
CA LEU A 284 -6.26 4.20 18.68
C LEU A 284 -6.48 3.11 17.65
N TRP A 285 -7.68 3.09 17.09
CA TRP A 285 -8.08 2.28 15.95
C TRP A 285 -8.80 3.14 14.91
N TYR A 286 -8.99 2.61 13.71
CA TYR A 286 -9.87 3.17 12.71
C TYR A 286 -10.87 2.11 12.30
N GLY A 287 -12.13 2.34 12.60
CA GLY A 287 -13.23 1.44 12.23
C GLY A 287 -14.03 2.00 11.06
N HIS A 288 -15.14 1.38 10.76
CA HIS A 288 -16.02 1.75 9.66
C HIS A 288 -17.12 2.72 10.10
N ALA A 289 -17.60 3.55 9.18
CA ALA A 289 -18.74 4.41 9.37
C ALA A 289 -19.54 4.58 8.06
N ASP A 290 -20.84 4.82 8.15
CA ASP A 290 -21.62 5.25 6.99
C ASP A 290 -21.18 6.64 6.55
N MET A 291 -20.82 6.79 5.27
CA MET A 291 -20.25 8.04 4.73
C MET A 291 -21.18 9.25 4.86
N SER A 292 -22.50 9.04 4.90
CA SER A 292 -23.51 10.11 4.88
C SER A 292 -23.88 10.58 6.27
N THR A 293 -23.86 9.67 7.26
CA THR A 293 -24.28 9.95 8.64
C THR A 293 -23.11 10.03 9.63
N GLY A 294 -21.96 9.48 9.29
CA GLY A 294 -20.81 9.37 10.19
C GLY A 294 -20.99 8.35 11.33
N ARG A 295 -22.11 7.60 11.31
CA ARG A 295 -22.40 6.60 12.35
C ARG A 295 -21.55 5.35 12.17
N ARG A 296 -20.95 4.86 13.26
CA ARG A 296 -20.14 3.63 13.27
C ARG A 296 -20.95 2.45 12.74
N THR A 297 -20.39 1.74 11.76
CA THR A 297 -20.98 0.54 11.13
C THR A 297 -20.28 -0.73 11.54
N ALA A 298 -18.94 -0.69 11.72
CA ALA A 298 -18.16 -1.83 12.20
C ALA A 298 -16.94 -1.39 13.01
N THR A 299 -16.45 -2.31 13.83
CA THR A 299 -15.25 -2.17 14.66
C THR A 299 -14.17 -3.16 14.20
N THR A 300 -14.06 -3.34 12.88
CA THR A 300 -13.03 -4.19 12.27
C THR A 300 -11.81 -3.38 11.86
N TYR A 301 -10.66 -4.03 11.95
CA TYR A 301 -9.35 -3.55 11.52
C TYR A 301 -8.55 -4.74 11.02
N GLY A 302 -7.86 -4.59 9.93
CA GLY A 302 -7.19 -5.69 9.27
C GLY A 302 -5.76 -5.39 8.86
N ALA A 303 -5.14 -6.40 8.25
CA ALA A 303 -3.77 -6.32 7.75
C ALA A 303 -3.59 -5.19 6.73
N LEU A 304 -4.60 -4.95 5.87
CA LEU A 304 -4.55 -3.84 4.90
C LEU A 304 -4.62 -2.47 5.58
N ASP A 305 -5.33 -2.33 6.69
CA ASP A 305 -5.39 -1.07 7.45
C ASP A 305 -4.02 -0.64 8.01
N ALA A 306 -3.11 -1.61 8.20
CA ALA A 306 -1.79 -1.40 8.78
C ALA A 306 -0.82 -0.58 7.89
N PHE A 307 -1.23 -0.15 6.68
CA PHE A 307 -0.50 0.84 5.88
C PHE A 307 -0.64 2.27 6.45
N PHE A 308 -1.75 2.55 7.15
CA PHE A 308 -2.11 3.91 7.50
C PHE A 308 -1.17 4.58 8.53
N PRO A 309 -0.51 3.87 9.48
CA PRO A 309 0.56 4.46 10.29
C PRO A 309 1.69 5.08 9.47
N ALA A 310 2.08 4.49 8.31
CA ALA A 310 3.06 5.08 7.39
C ALA A 310 2.56 6.40 6.80
N VAL A 311 1.30 6.46 6.38
CA VAL A 311 0.67 7.67 5.82
C VAL A 311 0.57 8.77 6.88
N LEU A 312 0.22 8.42 8.11
CA LEU A 312 0.22 9.36 9.25
C LEU A 312 1.63 9.92 9.51
N ALA A 313 2.65 9.06 9.50
CA ALA A 313 4.04 9.48 9.69
C ALA A 313 4.51 10.40 8.55
N LEU A 314 4.21 10.07 7.30
CA LEU A 314 4.49 10.91 6.12
C LEU A 314 3.79 12.27 6.19
N SER A 315 2.59 12.32 6.74
CA SER A 315 1.83 13.58 6.92
C SER A 315 2.32 14.45 8.09
N GLY A 316 3.24 13.93 8.92
CA GLY A 316 3.79 14.59 10.09
C GLY A 316 3.06 14.29 11.41
N ASP A 317 1.98 13.51 11.40
CA ASP A 317 1.26 13.12 12.63
C ASP A 317 1.89 11.87 13.27
N LEU A 318 3.10 12.03 13.78
CA LEU A 318 3.86 10.95 14.42
C LEU A 318 3.18 10.41 15.68
N ASN A 319 2.37 11.21 16.36
CA ASN A 319 1.66 10.75 17.56
C ASN A 319 0.61 9.69 17.20
N ARG A 320 -0.30 10.01 16.26
CA ARG A 320 -1.27 9.01 15.79
C ARG A 320 -0.60 7.83 15.11
N ALA A 321 0.46 8.06 14.33
CA ALA A 321 1.20 7.01 13.67
C ALA A 321 1.73 5.97 14.68
N LYS A 322 2.38 6.41 15.75
CA LYS A 322 2.89 5.52 16.82
C LYS A 322 1.77 4.75 17.52
N ARG A 323 0.68 5.43 17.86
CA ARG A 323 -0.47 4.81 18.54
C ARG A 323 -1.14 3.74 17.67
N LEU A 324 -1.37 4.05 16.39
CA LEU A 324 -1.98 3.10 15.45
C LEU A 324 -1.04 1.94 15.13
N GLN A 325 0.27 2.18 15.00
CA GLN A 325 1.25 1.11 14.85
C GLN A 325 1.27 0.17 16.05
N ALA A 326 1.14 0.71 17.26
CA ALA A 326 1.02 -0.12 18.47
C ALA A 326 -0.22 -1.02 18.41
N SER A 327 -1.36 -0.52 17.90
CA SER A 327 -2.56 -1.32 17.65
C SER A 327 -2.32 -2.43 16.63
N SER A 328 -1.68 -2.13 15.50
CA SER A 328 -1.31 -3.13 14.49
C SER A 328 -0.37 -4.19 15.07
N MET A 329 0.59 -3.79 15.92
CA MET A 329 1.48 -4.74 16.60
C MET A 329 0.76 -5.66 17.59
N VAL A 330 -0.29 -5.17 18.29
CA VAL A 330 -1.13 -6.03 19.13
C VAL A 330 -1.81 -7.12 18.29
N MET A 331 -2.35 -6.76 17.12
CA MET A 331 -2.93 -7.71 16.18
C MET A 331 -1.91 -8.76 15.72
N TRP A 332 -0.70 -8.31 15.33
CA TRP A 332 0.40 -9.19 14.94
C TRP A 332 0.81 -10.15 16.05
N MET A 333 1.05 -9.62 17.25
CA MET A 333 1.57 -10.41 18.38
C MET A 333 0.56 -11.42 18.92
N LYS A 334 -0.73 -11.23 18.70
CA LYS A 334 -1.78 -12.14 19.19
C LYS A 334 -1.64 -13.57 18.64
N HIS A 335 -1.18 -13.72 17.42
CA HIS A 335 -1.08 -15.01 16.71
C HIS A 335 0.32 -15.28 16.14
N GLY A 336 1.30 -14.39 16.36
CA GLY A 336 2.63 -14.48 15.75
C GLY A 336 2.66 -14.07 14.27
N VAL A 337 1.50 -13.87 13.67
CA VAL A 337 1.27 -13.28 12.35
C VAL A 337 -0.01 -12.45 12.38
N GLU A 338 -0.13 -11.52 11.47
CA GLU A 338 -1.27 -10.63 11.36
C GLU A 338 -2.46 -11.36 10.71
N PRO A 339 -3.65 -11.42 11.34
CA PRO A 339 -4.83 -11.91 10.66
C PRO A 339 -5.29 -10.92 9.59
N GLU A 340 -5.98 -11.40 8.57
CA GLU A 340 -6.53 -10.55 7.51
C GLU A 340 -7.51 -9.51 8.06
N GLU A 341 -8.30 -9.87 9.10
CA GLU A 341 -9.24 -8.97 9.75
C GLU A 341 -9.60 -9.45 11.16
N MET A 342 -9.71 -8.51 12.10
CA MET A 342 -10.22 -8.75 13.45
C MET A 342 -11.15 -7.62 13.92
N ASP A 343 -12.06 -7.94 14.82
CA ASP A 343 -12.79 -6.93 15.58
C ASP A 343 -11.93 -6.44 16.74
N TYR A 344 -11.55 -5.16 16.72
CA TYR A 344 -10.62 -4.60 17.71
C TYR A 344 -11.25 -4.37 19.08
N ARG A 345 -12.59 -4.37 19.20
CA ARG A 345 -13.28 -4.25 20.49
C ARG A 345 -13.40 -5.59 21.21
N THR A 346 -13.70 -6.65 20.48
CA THR A 346 -13.85 -8.00 21.05
C THR A 346 -12.55 -8.79 20.99
N GLY A 347 -11.64 -8.43 20.10
CA GLY A 347 -10.43 -9.19 19.79
C GLY A 347 -10.70 -10.48 19.01
N GLU A 348 -11.90 -10.66 18.46
CA GLU A 348 -12.27 -11.81 17.64
C GLU A 348 -11.67 -11.69 16.24
N VAL A 349 -11.00 -12.75 15.78
CA VAL A 349 -10.52 -12.83 14.39
C VAL A 349 -11.71 -13.13 13.49
N LYS A 350 -11.98 -12.22 12.56
CA LYS A 350 -13.06 -12.34 11.57
C LYS A 350 -12.60 -13.09 10.31
N SER A 351 -11.35 -12.86 9.91
CA SER A 351 -10.70 -13.56 8.80
C SER A 351 -9.27 -13.92 9.19
N ALA A 352 -8.97 -15.23 9.21
CA ALA A 352 -7.70 -15.77 9.69
C ALA A 352 -6.62 -15.91 8.60
N GLY A 353 -6.89 -15.48 7.36
CA GLY A 353 -5.92 -15.53 6.26
C GLY A 353 -4.67 -14.71 6.54
N TYR A 354 -3.51 -15.15 6.02
CA TYR A 354 -2.29 -14.37 6.00
C TYR A 354 -1.55 -14.56 4.67
N PRO A 355 -1.89 -13.78 3.64
CA PRO A 355 -1.23 -13.85 2.34
C PRO A 355 0.05 -12.99 2.28
N LEU A 356 0.85 -12.97 3.34
CA LEU A 356 2.11 -12.22 3.46
C LEU A 356 1.93 -10.70 3.28
N ARG A 357 0.94 -10.13 3.96
CA ARG A 357 0.65 -8.68 3.93
C ARG A 357 1.86 -7.85 4.38
N PRO A 358 2.38 -6.91 3.55
CA PRO A 358 3.58 -6.13 3.86
C PRO A 358 3.29 -4.79 4.57
N GLU A 359 2.05 -4.38 4.69
CA GLU A 359 1.63 -3.03 5.09
C GLU A 359 2.17 -2.64 6.47
N ILE A 360 2.13 -3.57 7.44
CA ILE A 360 2.67 -3.34 8.78
C ILE A 360 4.21 -3.16 8.76
N VAL A 361 4.90 -3.85 7.85
CA VAL A 361 6.36 -3.74 7.68
C VAL A 361 6.72 -2.39 7.08
N GLU A 362 5.98 -1.92 6.08
CA GLU A 362 6.13 -0.58 5.51
C GLU A 362 5.93 0.49 6.59
N SER A 363 4.85 0.40 7.37
CA SER A 363 4.57 1.33 8.46
C SER A 363 5.67 1.34 9.52
N THR A 364 6.20 0.16 9.89
CA THR A 364 7.35 0.03 10.80
C THR A 364 8.59 0.74 10.23
N TYR A 365 8.88 0.56 8.94
CA TYR A 365 10.00 1.22 8.27
C TYR A 365 9.87 2.75 8.32
N TYR A 366 8.71 3.31 7.97
CA TYR A 366 8.49 4.76 8.00
C TYR A 366 8.60 5.33 9.41
N LEU A 367 8.00 4.66 10.40
CA LEU A 367 8.12 5.08 11.80
C LEU A 367 9.56 5.07 12.27
N TYR A 368 10.31 3.99 12.00
CA TYR A 368 11.75 3.95 12.30
C TYR A 368 12.51 5.06 11.57
N HIS A 369 12.18 5.34 10.30
CA HIS A 369 12.83 6.40 9.54
C HIS A 369 12.69 7.76 10.22
N TYR A 370 11.50 8.11 10.69
CA TYR A 370 11.22 9.41 11.30
C TYR A 370 11.61 9.49 12.78
N THR A 371 11.51 8.41 13.53
CA THR A 371 11.71 8.43 14.98
C THR A 371 13.07 7.90 15.43
N LYS A 372 13.70 7.04 14.65
CA LYS A 372 14.89 6.26 14.98
C LYS A 372 14.68 5.34 16.20
N ASP A 373 13.43 5.14 16.62
CA ASP A 373 13.05 4.22 17.68
C ASP A 373 13.09 2.79 17.12
N PRO A 374 13.93 1.90 17.69
CA PRO A 374 14.14 0.53 17.16
C PRO A 374 12.93 -0.39 17.34
#